data_eae1ac55fd6c794f972fe5e86466c602
#
_entry.id   eae1ac55fd6c794f972fe5e86466c602
#
_cell.length_a   1.000
_cell.length_b   1.000
_cell.length_c   1.000
_cell.angle_alpha   90.00
_cell.angle_beta   90.00
_cell.angle_gamma   90.00
#
_symmetry.space_group_name_H-M   'P 1'
#
loop_
_entity.id
_entity.type
_entity.pdbx_description
1 polymer ?
#
loop_
_entity_poly.entity_id
_entity_poly.type
_entity_poly.pdbx_seq_one_letter_code
_entity_poly.pdbx_strand_id
1 'polypeptide(L)'
;MDEYQSPWRTPEIEQFQQTARRYWSAELLPRLPAWEAQGYVDREVWNQLGAMGFLLADLPSEHGGGDGDYAHLAALVEVSAECGFGPGFGPHYIVGHYLHHYGNEEQKRRWLPGMASGDIVASIGMTEPGAGSDLQGIKTRARRDGDSYVVNGSKTFNTNGHHADLVMLAVKTDATLGAKGVSLLMVETGGLAGFRRGEPLDKIGLKAQDTVELFFDEARVPAANLLGAGEGQGFAQMMAQLPYERLLIGIRAVASIERALRLTLEHVHQRQAFGQPLFKLQNTRFEFAEMKTEAALARVFIDQCIAWQQQGRLDAATAAMAKWWGTQKECETVDRCLQLFGGYGFMREYPIARMYVDSRGQKIYGGANEVMKEIIARQLAPR
;
A
#
# COMPACT_ATOMS: atom_id res chain seq x y z
N MET A 1 12.09 25.35 -8.53
CA MET A 1 10.89 24.49 -8.60
C MET A 1 9.84 24.87 -7.55
N ASP A 2 9.97 26.02 -6.93
CA ASP A 2 8.95 26.55 -6.01
C ASP A 2 7.66 27.01 -6.72
N GLU A 3 7.61 26.94 -8.06
CA GLU A 3 6.46 27.30 -8.89
C GLU A 3 5.68 26.08 -9.44
N TYR A 4 6.20 24.85 -9.33
CA TYR A 4 5.46 23.68 -9.81
C TYR A 4 4.33 23.34 -8.84
N GLN A 5 3.11 23.41 -9.32
CA GLN A 5 1.91 22.99 -8.59
C GLN A 5 1.39 21.70 -9.18
N SER A 6 1.17 20.70 -8.32
CA SER A 6 0.57 19.44 -8.71
C SER A 6 -0.87 19.67 -9.21
N PRO A 7 -1.23 19.27 -10.44
CA PRO A 7 -2.53 19.65 -11.04
C PRO A 7 -3.73 19.01 -10.32
N TRP A 8 -3.52 17.98 -9.52
CA TRP A 8 -4.56 17.32 -8.75
C TRP A 8 -4.77 17.92 -7.35
N ARG A 9 -3.89 18.83 -6.89
CA ARG A 9 -3.99 19.48 -5.58
C ARG A 9 -4.90 20.71 -5.68
N THR A 10 -6.15 20.54 -5.26
CA THR A 10 -7.09 21.63 -5.06
C THR A 10 -6.95 22.20 -3.64
N PRO A 11 -7.49 23.42 -3.34
CA PRO A 11 -7.53 23.93 -1.97
C PRO A 11 -8.21 22.97 -0.97
N GLU A 12 -9.21 22.22 -1.41
CA GLU A 12 -9.88 21.20 -0.62
C GLU A 12 -8.92 20.06 -0.26
N ILE A 13 -8.21 19.50 -1.26
CA ILE A 13 -7.21 18.44 -1.04
C ILE A 13 -6.08 18.93 -0.13
N GLU A 14 -5.63 20.16 -0.28
CA GLU A 14 -4.61 20.75 0.60
C GLU A 14 -5.10 20.85 2.04
N GLN A 15 -6.34 21.27 2.26
CA GLN A 15 -6.94 21.34 3.59
C GLN A 15 -7.10 19.95 4.21
N PHE A 16 -7.56 18.98 3.43
CA PHE A 16 -7.65 17.56 3.84
C PHE A 16 -6.27 17.02 4.25
N GLN A 17 -5.25 17.25 3.41
CA GLN A 17 -3.87 16.84 3.68
C GLN A 17 -3.30 17.52 4.94
N GLN A 18 -3.56 18.81 5.16
CA GLN A 18 -3.14 19.51 6.38
C GLN A 18 -3.82 18.94 7.65
N THR A 19 -5.08 18.58 7.54
CA THR A 19 -5.82 17.94 8.64
C THR A 19 -5.21 16.56 8.95
N ALA A 20 -4.91 15.77 7.95
CA ALA A 20 -4.23 14.50 8.11
C ALA A 20 -2.83 14.66 8.75
N ARG A 21 -2.00 15.61 8.27
CA ARG A 21 -0.68 15.87 8.87
C ARG A 21 -0.76 16.22 10.36
N ARG A 22 -1.72 17.07 10.75
CA ARG A 22 -1.93 17.44 12.16
C ARG A 22 -2.30 16.21 12.98
N TYR A 23 -3.22 15.39 12.48
CA TYR A 23 -3.63 14.17 13.15
C TYR A 23 -2.47 13.17 13.29
N TRP A 24 -1.72 12.91 12.21
CA TRP A 24 -0.53 12.04 12.25
C TRP A 24 0.47 12.51 13.30
N SER A 25 0.76 13.80 13.31
CA SER A 25 1.77 14.36 14.23
C SER A 25 1.34 14.35 15.69
N ALA A 26 0.05 14.62 15.96
CA ALA A 26 -0.46 14.72 17.32
C ALA A 26 -0.82 13.34 17.92
N GLU A 27 -1.41 12.44 17.13
CA GLU A 27 -2.06 11.24 17.66
C GLU A 27 -1.30 9.95 17.30
N LEU A 28 -0.69 9.86 16.11
CA LEU A 28 -0.10 8.61 15.65
C LEU A 28 1.41 8.52 15.93
N LEU A 29 2.16 9.54 15.59
CA LEU A 29 3.63 9.50 15.72
C LEU A 29 4.11 9.33 17.17
N PRO A 30 3.49 9.91 18.21
CA PRO A 30 3.90 9.66 19.59
C PRO A 30 3.75 8.19 20.02
N ARG A 31 2.84 7.44 19.42
CA ARG A 31 2.58 6.02 19.72
C ARG A 31 3.45 5.06 18.90
N LEU A 32 4.08 5.55 17.83
CA LEU A 32 4.82 4.73 16.89
C LEU A 32 5.90 3.84 17.52
N PRO A 33 6.71 4.29 18.51
CA PRO A 33 7.71 3.42 19.13
C PRO A 33 7.11 2.19 19.83
N ALA A 34 5.94 2.35 20.45
CA ALA A 34 5.23 1.24 21.08
C ALA A 34 4.71 0.23 20.03
N TRP A 35 4.14 0.74 18.93
CA TRP A 35 3.66 -0.09 17.84
C TRP A 35 4.79 -0.82 17.08
N GLU A 36 5.95 -0.17 16.92
CA GLU A 36 7.14 -0.83 16.36
C GLU A 36 7.64 -1.98 17.27
N ALA A 37 7.51 -1.82 18.59
CA ALA A 37 7.90 -2.85 19.54
C ALA A 37 6.92 -4.04 19.58
N GLN A 38 5.61 -3.79 19.45
CA GLN A 38 4.59 -4.86 19.45
C GLN A 38 4.33 -5.48 18.08
N GLY A 39 4.70 -4.78 16.97
CA GLY A 39 4.58 -5.28 15.60
C GLY A 39 3.26 -4.96 14.89
N TYR A 40 2.37 -4.16 15.49
CA TYR A 40 1.08 -3.74 14.94
C TYR A 40 0.58 -2.44 15.57
N VAL A 41 -0.34 -1.74 14.92
CA VAL A 41 -1.07 -0.61 15.52
C VAL A 41 -2.20 -1.11 16.42
N ASP A 42 -2.60 -0.33 17.41
CA ASP A 42 -3.75 -0.68 18.25
C ASP A 42 -5.04 -0.69 17.43
N ARG A 43 -5.98 -1.59 17.75
CA ARG A 43 -7.24 -1.77 17.02
C ARG A 43 -8.07 -0.48 16.96
N GLU A 44 -8.06 0.31 18.01
CA GLU A 44 -8.81 1.57 18.11
C GLU A 44 -8.39 2.63 17.08
N VAL A 45 -7.15 2.55 16.55
CA VAL A 45 -6.65 3.47 15.51
C VAL A 45 -7.54 3.44 14.28
N TRP A 46 -8.07 2.28 13.94
CA TRP A 46 -8.97 2.13 12.79
C TRP A 46 -10.26 2.93 12.98
N ASN A 47 -10.91 2.84 14.15
CA ASN A 47 -12.09 3.62 14.46
C ASN A 47 -11.77 5.13 14.51
N GLN A 48 -10.60 5.51 15.05
CA GLN A 48 -10.16 6.90 15.05
C GLN A 48 -9.96 7.45 13.64
N LEU A 49 -9.35 6.67 12.74
CA LEU A 49 -9.18 7.04 11.32
C LEU A 49 -10.54 7.15 10.61
N GLY A 50 -11.47 6.23 10.90
CA GLY A 50 -12.84 6.29 10.39
C GLY A 50 -13.57 7.54 10.83
N ALA A 51 -13.51 7.88 12.13
CA ALA A 51 -14.12 9.09 12.69
C ALA A 51 -13.57 10.40 12.10
N MET A 52 -12.31 10.37 11.59
CA MET A 52 -11.70 11.49 10.89
C MET A 52 -12.04 11.52 9.38
N GLY A 53 -12.79 10.55 8.86
CA GLY A 53 -13.09 10.42 7.45
C GLY A 53 -11.87 10.02 6.58
N PHE A 54 -10.85 9.39 7.19
CA PHE A 54 -9.64 8.96 6.50
C PHE A 54 -9.71 7.53 5.97
N LEU A 55 -10.80 6.81 6.19
CA LEU A 55 -11.02 5.49 5.61
C LEU A 55 -12.05 5.58 4.49
N LEU A 56 -11.73 4.99 3.34
CA LEU A 56 -12.58 4.96 2.14
C LEU A 56 -13.05 6.37 1.70
N ALA A 57 -12.19 7.38 1.86
CA ALA A 57 -12.50 8.77 1.51
C ALA A 57 -12.88 8.96 0.03
N ASP A 58 -12.42 8.07 -0.85
CA ASP A 58 -12.66 8.07 -2.30
C ASP A 58 -13.91 7.28 -2.74
N LEU A 59 -14.67 6.72 -1.79
CA LEU A 59 -15.90 5.98 -2.09
C LEU A 59 -17.17 6.81 -1.81
N PRO A 60 -18.31 6.45 -2.43
CA PRO A 60 -19.58 7.15 -2.22
C PRO A 60 -20.07 7.11 -0.77
N SER A 61 -20.67 8.21 -0.30
CA SER A 61 -21.25 8.34 1.03
C SER A 61 -22.43 7.41 1.29
N GLU A 62 -23.16 6.99 0.26
CA GLU A 62 -24.21 5.96 0.38
C GLU A 62 -23.71 4.64 0.94
N HIS A 63 -22.40 4.39 0.85
CA HIS A 63 -21.70 3.23 1.43
C HIS A 63 -20.79 3.61 2.60
N GLY A 64 -20.96 4.81 3.16
CA GLY A 64 -20.17 5.32 4.28
C GLY A 64 -18.85 5.99 3.90
N GLY A 65 -18.52 6.10 2.62
CA GLY A 65 -17.34 6.78 2.13
C GLY A 65 -17.40 8.30 2.20
N GLY A 66 -16.36 8.98 1.75
CA GLY A 66 -16.22 10.44 1.86
C GLY A 66 -16.67 11.24 0.63
N ASP A 67 -17.26 10.63 -0.41
CA ASP A 67 -17.58 11.25 -1.72
C ASP A 67 -16.38 11.92 -2.40
N GLY A 68 -15.17 11.59 -1.99
CA GLY A 68 -13.95 12.10 -2.60
C GLY A 68 -13.57 11.32 -3.86
N ASP A 69 -12.34 11.50 -4.26
CA ASP A 69 -11.75 10.81 -5.41
C ASP A 69 -10.35 10.27 -5.08
N TYR A 70 -9.66 9.77 -6.08
CA TYR A 70 -8.31 9.23 -5.93
C TYR A 70 -7.30 10.23 -5.35
N ALA A 71 -7.52 11.56 -5.51
CA ALA A 71 -6.64 12.58 -4.94
C ALA A 71 -6.68 12.60 -3.41
N HIS A 72 -7.82 12.29 -2.79
CA HIS A 72 -7.94 12.16 -1.33
C HIS A 72 -7.07 11.00 -0.81
N LEU A 73 -7.12 9.85 -1.47
CA LEU A 73 -6.26 8.72 -1.12
C LEU A 73 -4.78 9.04 -1.39
N ALA A 74 -4.46 9.68 -2.52
CA ALA A 74 -3.10 10.12 -2.83
C ALA A 74 -2.56 11.05 -1.74
N ALA A 75 -3.36 12.00 -1.26
CA ALA A 75 -3.02 12.92 -0.17
C ALA A 75 -2.69 12.18 1.13
N LEU A 76 -3.48 11.17 1.51
CA LEU A 76 -3.21 10.35 2.70
C LEU A 76 -1.92 9.53 2.57
N VAL A 77 -1.68 8.96 1.39
CA VAL A 77 -0.45 8.21 1.10
C VAL A 77 0.78 9.11 1.21
N GLU A 78 0.70 10.34 0.68
CA GLU A 78 1.78 11.32 0.81
C GLU A 78 2.03 11.70 2.27
N VAL A 79 0.98 12.02 3.04
CA VAL A 79 1.11 12.33 4.49
C VAL A 79 1.78 11.19 5.23
N SER A 80 1.39 9.95 4.96
CA SER A 80 2.01 8.77 5.58
C SER A 80 3.51 8.68 5.28
N ALA A 81 3.91 8.96 4.04
CA ALA A 81 5.31 8.96 3.65
C ALA A 81 6.07 10.15 4.25
N GLU A 82 5.51 11.35 4.22
CA GLU A 82 6.07 12.57 4.82
C GLU A 82 6.29 12.44 6.33
N CYS A 83 5.36 11.81 7.03
CA CYS A 83 5.45 11.51 8.46
C CYS A 83 6.32 10.27 8.75
N GLY A 84 6.55 9.40 7.74
CA GLY A 84 7.34 8.18 7.84
C GLY A 84 6.61 7.04 8.54
N PHE A 85 5.30 7.09 8.55
CA PHE A 85 4.45 6.04 9.09
C PHE A 85 3.07 6.05 8.44
N GLY A 86 2.58 4.85 8.08
CA GLY A 86 1.21 4.63 7.66
C GLY A 86 0.66 3.36 8.33
N PRO A 87 -0.54 3.41 8.90
CA PRO A 87 -1.11 2.29 9.69
C PRO A 87 -1.59 1.11 8.84
N GLY A 88 -1.14 0.95 7.60
CA GLY A 88 -1.56 -0.16 6.73
C GLY A 88 -2.90 0.04 6.04
N PHE A 89 -3.39 1.27 5.92
CA PHE A 89 -4.68 1.53 5.28
C PHE A 89 -4.70 1.18 3.77
N GLY A 90 -3.56 1.08 3.09
CA GLY A 90 -3.50 0.71 1.66
C GLY A 90 -4.27 -0.57 1.32
N PRO A 91 -3.97 -1.74 1.91
CA PRO A 91 -4.77 -2.96 1.70
C PRO A 91 -6.25 -2.81 2.06
N HIS A 92 -6.57 -2.03 3.08
CA HIS A 92 -7.95 -1.74 3.46
C HIS A 92 -8.70 -0.98 2.35
N TYR A 93 -8.10 0.08 1.80
CA TYR A 93 -8.64 0.81 0.65
C TYR A 93 -8.79 -0.07 -0.59
N ILE A 94 -7.78 -0.90 -0.87
CA ILE A 94 -7.81 -1.83 -2.01
C ILE A 94 -9.03 -2.75 -1.90
N VAL A 95 -9.28 -3.37 -0.74
CA VAL A 95 -10.45 -4.23 -0.53
C VAL A 95 -11.76 -3.46 -0.70
N GLY A 96 -11.86 -2.25 -0.16
CA GLY A 96 -13.02 -1.37 -0.35
C GLY A 96 -13.28 -1.09 -1.83
N HIS A 97 -12.22 -0.79 -2.58
CA HIS A 97 -12.29 -0.54 -4.01
C HIS A 97 -12.74 -1.77 -4.82
N TYR A 98 -12.24 -2.98 -4.48
CA TYR A 98 -12.75 -4.22 -5.09
C TYR A 98 -14.22 -4.46 -4.76
N LEU A 99 -14.64 -4.26 -3.52
CA LEU A 99 -16.04 -4.38 -3.11
C LEU A 99 -16.93 -3.38 -3.86
N HIS A 100 -16.50 -2.14 -3.98
CA HIS A 100 -17.23 -1.12 -4.73
C HIS A 100 -17.43 -1.50 -6.20
N HIS A 101 -16.40 -2.05 -6.87
CA HIS A 101 -16.44 -2.38 -8.29
C HIS A 101 -17.12 -3.72 -8.61
N TYR A 102 -16.93 -4.73 -7.77
CA TYR A 102 -17.34 -6.10 -8.07
C TYR A 102 -18.37 -6.66 -7.10
N GLY A 103 -18.56 -6.04 -5.95
CA GLY A 103 -19.57 -6.44 -4.99
C GLY A 103 -20.98 -6.16 -5.50
N ASN A 104 -21.91 -7.06 -5.19
CA ASN A 104 -23.33 -6.75 -5.33
C ASN A 104 -23.81 -5.79 -4.23
N GLU A 105 -25.01 -5.24 -4.36
CA GLU A 105 -25.50 -4.21 -3.43
C GLU A 105 -25.67 -4.72 -1.99
N GLU A 106 -25.93 -6.01 -1.78
CA GLU A 106 -25.96 -6.63 -0.46
C GLU A 106 -24.57 -6.66 0.18
N GLN A 107 -23.55 -7.07 -0.59
CA GLN A 107 -22.15 -7.09 -0.14
C GLN A 107 -21.64 -5.69 0.18
N LYS A 108 -21.92 -4.70 -0.67
CA LYS A 108 -21.54 -3.30 -0.43
C LYS A 108 -22.14 -2.77 0.86
N ARG A 109 -23.46 -2.91 1.02
CA ARG A 109 -24.18 -2.46 2.24
C ARG A 109 -23.73 -3.19 3.50
N ARG A 110 -23.32 -4.45 3.37
CA ARG A 110 -22.88 -5.26 4.51
C ARG A 110 -21.51 -4.83 5.03
N TRP A 111 -20.56 -4.53 4.16
CA TRP A 111 -19.16 -4.36 4.58
C TRP A 111 -18.60 -2.95 4.45
N LEU A 112 -18.96 -2.19 3.41
CA LEU A 112 -18.34 -0.88 3.18
C LEU A 112 -18.59 0.13 4.32
N PRO A 113 -19.79 0.25 4.92
CA PRO A 113 -19.99 1.18 6.04
C PRO A 113 -19.11 0.85 7.26
N GLY A 114 -18.98 -0.43 7.60
CA GLY A 114 -18.09 -0.87 8.68
C GLY A 114 -16.62 -0.68 8.37
N MET A 115 -16.24 -0.79 7.09
CA MET A 115 -14.87 -0.46 6.67
C MET A 115 -14.60 1.05 6.75
N ALA A 116 -15.55 1.89 6.36
CA ALA A 116 -15.42 3.34 6.44
C ALA A 116 -15.35 3.85 7.88
N SER A 117 -16.11 3.26 8.81
CA SER A 117 -16.06 3.58 10.24
C SER A 117 -14.84 3.01 10.98
N GLY A 118 -14.14 2.02 10.36
CA GLY A 118 -13.07 1.28 10.99
C GLY A 118 -13.52 0.13 11.90
N ASP A 119 -14.83 -0.16 11.96
CA ASP A 119 -15.36 -1.33 12.69
C ASP A 119 -15.01 -2.65 12.01
N ILE A 120 -14.76 -2.61 10.70
CA ILE A 120 -14.25 -3.71 9.90
C ILE A 120 -12.86 -3.34 9.38
N VAL A 121 -11.85 -4.07 9.78
CA VAL A 121 -10.49 -3.99 9.22
C VAL A 121 -10.36 -5.03 8.12
N ALA A 122 -9.91 -4.59 6.93
CA ALA A 122 -9.76 -5.49 5.81
C ALA A 122 -8.30 -5.81 5.48
N SER A 123 -8.07 -7.06 5.05
CA SER A 123 -6.80 -7.59 4.56
C SER A 123 -6.96 -8.29 3.21
N ILE A 124 -5.83 -8.48 2.52
CA ILE A 124 -5.78 -9.16 1.21
C ILE A 124 -4.99 -10.45 1.34
N GLY A 125 -5.59 -11.57 1.02
CA GLY A 125 -4.96 -12.89 1.00
C GLY A 125 -4.69 -13.37 -0.43
N MET A 126 -3.59 -12.94 -1.05
CA MET A 126 -3.18 -13.38 -2.39
C MET A 126 -1.97 -14.30 -2.35
N THR A 127 -0.87 -13.86 -1.73
CA THR A 127 0.43 -14.53 -1.72
C THR A 127 0.42 -15.81 -0.89
N GLU A 128 1.07 -16.85 -1.40
CA GLU A 128 1.28 -18.12 -0.69
C GLU A 128 2.78 -18.43 -0.56
N PRO A 129 3.19 -19.33 0.34
CA PRO A 129 4.62 -19.71 0.44
C PRO A 129 5.24 -20.16 -0.88
N GLY A 130 4.45 -20.73 -1.80
CA GLY A 130 4.89 -21.20 -3.11
C GLY A 130 4.47 -20.32 -4.30
N ALA A 131 3.76 -19.22 -4.09
CA ALA A 131 3.20 -18.38 -5.16
C ALA A 131 3.13 -16.92 -4.76
N GLY A 132 4.09 -16.11 -5.25
CA GLY A 132 4.13 -14.65 -5.09
C GLY A 132 3.94 -13.94 -6.42
N SER A 133 5.01 -13.77 -7.20
CA SER A 133 4.94 -13.15 -8.53
C SER A 133 4.06 -13.92 -9.52
N ASP A 134 4.04 -15.24 -9.41
CA ASP A 134 3.14 -16.12 -10.18
C ASP A 134 1.85 -16.39 -9.39
N LEU A 135 0.90 -15.46 -9.46
CA LEU A 135 -0.41 -15.60 -8.82
C LEU A 135 -1.29 -16.71 -9.45
N GLN A 136 -0.97 -17.18 -10.64
CA GLN A 136 -1.68 -18.31 -11.24
C GLN A 136 -1.33 -19.63 -10.55
N GLY A 137 -0.16 -19.69 -9.89
CA GLY A 137 0.35 -20.85 -9.18
C GLY A 137 -0.20 -21.02 -7.75
N ILE A 138 -1.16 -20.21 -7.29
CA ILE A 138 -1.77 -20.37 -5.96
C ILE A 138 -2.43 -21.74 -5.82
N LYS A 139 -2.40 -22.30 -4.60
CA LYS A 139 -2.90 -23.64 -4.27
C LYS A 139 -4.04 -23.63 -3.26
N THR A 140 -4.27 -22.51 -2.55
CA THR A 140 -5.46 -22.35 -1.70
C THR A 140 -6.69 -22.59 -2.52
N ARG A 141 -7.50 -23.58 -2.14
CA ARG A 141 -8.67 -24.03 -2.89
C ARG A 141 -9.96 -23.74 -2.14
N ALA A 142 -11.02 -23.53 -2.87
CA ALA A 142 -12.37 -23.40 -2.36
C ALA A 142 -13.28 -24.32 -3.17
N ARG A 143 -13.78 -25.37 -2.53
CA ARG A 143 -14.71 -26.34 -3.15
C ARG A 143 -16.13 -25.97 -2.76
N ARG A 144 -17.00 -25.82 -3.74
CA ARG A 144 -18.44 -25.59 -3.52
C ARG A 144 -19.06 -26.79 -2.78
N ASP A 145 -19.83 -26.51 -1.71
CA ASP A 145 -20.54 -27.48 -0.93
C ASP A 145 -21.88 -26.88 -0.46
N GLY A 146 -22.93 -27.07 -1.28
CA GLY A 146 -24.23 -26.46 -1.09
C GLY A 146 -24.14 -24.91 -1.13
N ASP A 147 -24.56 -24.26 -0.05
CA ASP A 147 -24.55 -22.80 0.09
C ASP A 147 -23.24 -22.24 0.67
N SER A 148 -22.18 -23.03 0.67
CA SER A 148 -20.88 -22.64 1.18
C SER A 148 -19.74 -23.06 0.26
N TYR A 149 -18.59 -22.42 0.44
CA TYR A 149 -17.30 -22.91 -0.01
C TYR A 149 -16.52 -23.48 1.17
N VAL A 150 -15.95 -24.66 0.99
CA VAL A 150 -14.99 -25.27 1.92
C VAL A 150 -13.59 -24.86 1.48
N VAL A 151 -12.93 -24.05 2.30
CA VAL A 151 -11.64 -23.44 1.98
C VAL A 151 -10.51 -24.16 2.71
N ASN A 152 -9.47 -24.51 1.94
CA ASN A 152 -8.25 -25.15 2.44
C ASN A 152 -7.02 -24.49 1.83
N GLY A 153 -6.03 -24.15 2.67
CA GLY A 153 -4.76 -23.58 2.24
C GLY A 153 -4.19 -22.58 3.22
N SER A 154 -3.18 -21.85 2.77
CA SER A 154 -2.55 -20.81 3.57
C SER A 154 -2.13 -19.63 2.73
N LYS A 155 -2.11 -18.45 3.35
CA LYS A 155 -1.60 -17.21 2.76
C LYS A 155 -0.49 -16.66 3.63
N THR A 156 0.49 -16.02 3.01
CA THR A 156 1.61 -15.38 3.70
C THR A 156 1.72 -13.91 3.34
N PHE A 157 2.38 -13.13 4.19
CA PHE A 157 2.60 -11.69 4.04
C PHE A 157 1.31 -10.86 3.96
N ASN A 158 0.30 -11.21 4.76
CA ASN A 158 -0.97 -10.49 4.77
C ASN A 158 -0.89 -9.31 5.73
N THR A 159 -0.82 -8.10 5.17
CA THR A 159 -0.90 -6.86 5.93
C THR A 159 -2.29 -6.68 6.51
N ASN A 160 -2.39 -6.13 7.71
CA ASN A 160 -3.61 -6.01 8.51
C ASN A 160 -4.21 -7.36 8.97
N GLY A 161 -3.56 -8.47 8.67
CA GLY A 161 -4.11 -9.78 8.99
C GLY A 161 -4.26 -10.04 10.49
N HIS A 162 -3.51 -9.34 11.35
CA HIS A 162 -3.63 -9.40 12.81
C HIS A 162 -5.02 -8.92 13.28
N HIS A 163 -5.48 -7.81 12.72
CA HIS A 163 -6.78 -7.21 13.05
C HIS A 163 -7.90 -7.53 12.04
N ALA A 164 -7.62 -8.25 10.95
CA ALA A 164 -8.58 -8.43 9.87
C ALA A 164 -9.89 -9.05 10.34
N ASP A 165 -10.96 -8.31 10.21
CA ASP A 165 -12.35 -8.79 10.37
C ASP A 165 -12.84 -9.37 9.04
N LEU A 166 -12.31 -8.86 7.91
CA LEU A 166 -12.65 -9.24 6.56
C LEU A 166 -11.38 -9.48 5.73
N VAL A 167 -11.30 -10.64 5.07
CA VAL A 167 -10.19 -10.98 4.17
C VAL A 167 -10.71 -11.18 2.76
N MET A 168 -10.24 -10.38 1.79
CA MET A 168 -10.40 -10.68 0.38
C MET A 168 -9.40 -11.77 -0.01
N LEU A 169 -9.89 -12.98 -0.22
CA LEU A 169 -9.09 -14.18 -0.37
C LEU A 169 -9.09 -14.67 -1.83
N ALA A 170 -7.92 -14.74 -2.46
CA ALA A 170 -7.75 -15.37 -3.76
C ALA A 170 -7.66 -16.89 -3.59
N VAL A 171 -8.54 -17.64 -4.28
CA VAL A 171 -8.65 -19.10 -4.18
C VAL A 171 -8.77 -19.74 -5.55
N LYS A 172 -8.44 -21.03 -5.64
CA LYS A 172 -8.78 -21.89 -6.77
C LYS A 172 -10.15 -22.52 -6.53
N THR A 173 -11.14 -22.12 -7.33
CA THR A 173 -12.42 -22.82 -7.44
C THR A 173 -12.35 -23.94 -8.48
N ASP A 174 -11.47 -23.81 -9.48
CA ASP A 174 -11.11 -24.86 -10.42
C ASP A 174 -9.60 -24.88 -10.67
N ALA A 175 -8.91 -25.92 -10.20
CA ALA A 175 -7.48 -26.07 -10.34
C ALA A 175 -7.02 -26.37 -11.78
N THR A 176 -7.91 -26.83 -12.65
CA THR A 176 -7.59 -27.24 -14.04
C THR A 176 -7.54 -26.07 -15.00
N LEU A 177 -8.17 -24.94 -14.67
CA LEU A 177 -8.36 -23.80 -15.56
C LEU A 177 -7.28 -22.70 -15.43
N GLY A 178 -6.16 -22.95 -14.75
CA GLY A 178 -5.08 -21.95 -14.60
C GLY A 178 -5.59 -20.63 -14.01
N ALA A 179 -5.37 -19.51 -14.71
CA ALA A 179 -5.86 -18.18 -14.33
C ALA A 179 -7.39 -18.10 -14.24
N LYS A 180 -8.10 -18.76 -15.16
CA LYS A 180 -9.57 -18.80 -15.20
C LYS A 180 -10.19 -19.65 -14.09
N GLY A 181 -9.39 -20.36 -13.30
CA GLY A 181 -9.86 -21.09 -12.13
C GLY A 181 -9.72 -20.29 -10.82
N VAL A 182 -9.24 -19.04 -10.86
CA VAL A 182 -9.08 -18.19 -9.69
C VAL A 182 -10.34 -17.38 -9.43
N SER A 183 -10.82 -17.39 -8.18
CA SER A 183 -11.94 -16.60 -7.69
C SER A 183 -11.52 -15.77 -6.47
N LEU A 184 -12.26 -14.71 -6.16
CA LEU A 184 -12.11 -13.93 -4.95
C LEU A 184 -13.28 -14.21 -4.00
N LEU A 185 -12.98 -14.56 -2.74
CA LEU A 185 -13.96 -14.75 -1.69
C LEU A 185 -13.77 -13.69 -0.60
N MET A 186 -14.87 -13.11 -0.13
CA MET A 186 -14.89 -12.24 1.04
C MET A 186 -15.08 -13.09 2.29
N VAL A 187 -14.03 -13.22 3.11
CA VAL A 187 -14.00 -14.11 4.27
C VAL A 187 -14.10 -13.28 5.55
N GLU A 188 -15.23 -13.38 6.24
CA GLU A 188 -15.37 -12.85 7.60
C GLU A 188 -14.66 -13.79 8.57
N THR A 189 -13.76 -13.28 9.38
CA THR A 189 -12.86 -14.09 10.20
C THR A 189 -13.40 -14.37 11.61
N GLY A 190 -14.35 -13.53 12.06
CA GLY A 190 -14.90 -13.64 13.42
C GLY A 190 -15.64 -14.95 13.64
N GLY A 191 -15.14 -15.80 14.54
CA GLY A 191 -15.75 -17.09 14.87
C GLY A 191 -15.73 -18.14 13.75
N LEU A 192 -14.97 -17.91 12.67
CA LEU A 192 -14.87 -18.85 11.54
C LEU A 192 -14.11 -20.10 11.97
N ALA A 193 -14.80 -21.22 12.07
CA ALA A 193 -14.18 -22.53 12.33
C ALA A 193 -13.22 -22.90 11.20
N GLY A 194 -12.05 -23.44 11.56
CA GLY A 194 -11.00 -23.80 10.61
C GLY A 194 -10.14 -22.62 10.13
N PHE A 195 -10.38 -21.40 10.61
CA PHE A 195 -9.51 -20.25 10.36
C PHE A 195 -8.57 -19.99 11.53
N ARG A 196 -7.30 -19.69 11.20
CA ARG A 196 -6.28 -19.30 12.18
C ARG A 196 -5.35 -18.26 11.61
N ARG A 197 -4.95 -17.28 12.43
CA ARG A 197 -3.88 -16.31 12.16
C ARG A 197 -2.56 -16.78 12.75
N GLY A 198 -1.46 -16.49 12.06
CA GLY A 198 -0.11 -16.54 12.64
C GLY A 198 0.18 -15.29 13.47
N GLU A 199 1.30 -15.33 14.16
CA GLU A 199 1.86 -14.16 14.85
C GLU A 199 2.41 -13.16 13.84
N PRO A 200 2.51 -11.85 14.20
CA PRO A 200 3.17 -10.86 13.37
C PRO A 200 4.61 -11.25 13.01
N LEU A 201 4.91 -11.25 11.72
CA LEU A 201 6.23 -11.61 11.22
C LEU A 201 7.27 -10.51 11.53
N ASP A 202 8.45 -10.90 12.00
CA ASP A 202 9.56 -9.99 12.27
C ASP A 202 10.23 -9.53 10.98
N LYS A 203 9.83 -8.36 10.48
CA LYS A 203 10.35 -7.74 9.25
C LYS A 203 11.55 -6.85 9.55
N ILE A 204 12.40 -6.61 8.55
CA ILE A 204 13.52 -5.64 8.67
C ILE A 204 13.05 -4.19 8.75
N GLY A 205 11.89 -3.85 8.16
CA GLY A 205 11.27 -2.53 8.16
C GLY A 205 9.75 -2.61 8.30
N LEU A 206 9.07 -1.45 8.28
CA LEU A 206 7.62 -1.32 8.46
C LEU A 206 7.13 -2.05 9.72
N LYS A 207 7.88 -1.91 10.82
CA LYS A 207 7.68 -2.70 12.05
C LYS A 207 6.29 -2.53 12.64
N ALA A 208 5.75 -1.31 12.65
CA ALA A 208 4.42 -1.02 13.19
C ALA A 208 3.25 -1.47 12.31
N GLN A 209 3.52 -1.88 11.07
CA GLN A 209 2.52 -2.43 10.17
C GLN A 209 2.56 -3.96 10.25
N ASP A 210 1.52 -4.60 10.78
CA ASP A 210 1.50 -6.05 10.90
C ASP A 210 1.55 -6.75 9.54
N THR A 211 2.11 -7.92 9.55
CA THR A 211 2.14 -8.84 8.42
C THR A 211 2.10 -10.25 9.00
N VAL A 212 1.08 -11.02 8.68
CA VAL A 212 0.85 -12.35 9.27
C VAL A 212 0.65 -13.42 8.21
N GLU A 213 0.68 -14.66 8.64
CA GLU A 213 0.19 -15.81 7.87
C GLU A 213 -1.27 -16.08 8.22
N LEU A 214 -2.06 -16.53 7.24
CA LEU A 214 -3.45 -16.94 7.42
C LEU A 214 -3.59 -18.41 6.99
N PHE A 215 -4.28 -19.20 7.80
CA PHE A 215 -4.46 -20.63 7.59
C PHE A 215 -5.94 -20.99 7.54
N PHE A 216 -6.31 -21.83 6.60
CA PHE A 216 -7.67 -22.32 6.37
C PHE A 216 -7.64 -23.84 6.32
N ASP A 217 -8.40 -24.48 7.21
CA ASP A 217 -8.55 -25.92 7.31
C ASP A 217 -10.05 -26.26 7.41
N GLU A 218 -10.62 -26.74 6.30
CA GLU A 218 -12.04 -26.98 6.14
C GLU A 218 -12.93 -25.77 6.52
N ALA A 219 -12.42 -24.53 6.33
CA ALA A 219 -13.13 -23.32 6.70
C ALA A 219 -14.35 -23.10 5.78
N ARG A 220 -15.53 -22.95 6.35
CA ARG A 220 -16.79 -22.83 5.60
C ARG A 220 -17.16 -21.36 5.41
N VAL A 221 -17.07 -20.88 4.18
CA VAL A 221 -17.38 -19.50 3.77
C VAL A 221 -18.70 -19.51 2.98
N PRO A 222 -19.69 -18.67 3.32
CA PRO A 222 -20.95 -18.61 2.57
C PRO A 222 -20.71 -18.37 1.08
N ALA A 223 -21.46 -19.04 0.23
CA ALA A 223 -21.32 -18.89 -1.21
C ALA A 223 -21.70 -17.49 -1.72
N ALA A 224 -22.59 -16.80 -1.00
CA ALA A 224 -22.95 -15.41 -1.24
C ALA A 224 -21.76 -14.44 -1.06
N ASN A 225 -20.66 -14.89 -0.45
CA ASN A 225 -19.43 -14.10 -0.26
C ASN A 225 -18.48 -14.20 -1.48
N LEU A 226 -18.85 -14.88 -2.56
CA LEU A 226 -18.11 -14.83 -3.82
C LEU A 226 -18.18 -13.40 -4.39
N LEU A 227 -17.02 -12.83 -4.71
CA LEU A 227 -16.94 -11.48 -5.26
C LEU A 227 -17.05 -11.50 -6.79
N GLY A 228 -18.03 -10.81 -7.32
CA GLY A 228 -18.32 -10.76 -8.75
C GLY A 228 -19.46 -11.68 -9.16
N ALA A 229 -19.72 -11.77 -10.47
CA ALA A 229 -20.89 -12.45 -11.03
C ALA A 229 -20.79 -13.99 -11.05
N GLY A 230 -19.58 -14.54 -10.82
CA GLY A 230 -19.35 -15.99 -10.88
C GLY A 230 -17.93 -16.41 -10.59
N GLU A 231 -17.72 -17.72 -10.48
CA GLU A 231 -16.39 -18.29 -10.29
C GLU A 231 -15.45 -18.01 -11.48
N GLY A 232 -14.12 -18.05 -11.22
CA GLY A 232 -13.10 -17.94 -12.25
C GLY A 232 -12.79 -16.52 -12.72
N GLN A 233 -13.43 -15.50 -12.16
CA GLN A 233 -13.22 -14.09 -12.55
C GLN A 233 -12.12 -13.40 -11.74
N GLY A 234 -11.67 -13.99 -10.63
CA GLY A 234 -10.78 -13.34 -9.67
C GLY A 234 -9.46 -12.88 -10.26
N PHE A 235 -8.85 -13.65 -11.17
CA PHE A 235 -7.60 -13.23 -11.80
C PHE A 235 -7.79 -11.99 -12.69
N ALA A 236 -8.87 -11.94 -13.48
CA ALA A 236 -9.19 -10.79 -14.32
C ALA A 236 -9.50 -9.54 -13.47
N GLN A 237 -10.25 -9.71 -12.38
CA GLN A 237 -10.53 -8.65 -11.40
C GLN A 237 -9.23 -8.08 -10.82
N MET A 238 -8.31 -8.94 -10.37
CA MET A 238 -7.00 -8.50 -9.87
C MET A 238 -6.22 -7.73 -10.94
N MET A 239 -6.13 -8.24 -12.17
CA MET A 239 -5.39 -7.57 -13.24
C MET A 239 -5.97 -6.19 -13.58
N ALA A 240 -7.28 -6.01 -13.52
CA ALA A 240 -7.95 -4.74 -13.77
C ALA A 240 -7.68 -3.69 -12.67
N GLN A 241 -7.54 -4.12 -11.40
CA GLN A 241 -7.35 -3.22 -10.26
C GLN A 241 -5.87 -2.91 -9.94
N LEU A 242 -4.94 -3.75 -10.37
CA LEU A 242 -3.50 -3.54 -10.11
C LEU A 242 -2.94 -2.17 -10.52
N PRO A 243 -3.39 -1.47 -11.58
CA PRO A 243 -2.93 -0.12 -11.87
C PRO A 243 -3.21 0.87 -10.72
N TYR A 244 -4.42 0.83 -10.15
CA TYR A 244 -4.81 1.62 -8.98
C TYR A 244 -3.87 1.36 -7.78
N GLU A 245 -3.63 0.09 -7.46
CA GLU A 245 -2.81 -0.34 -6.33
C GLU A 245 -1.33 0.08 -6.51
N ARG A 246 -0.78 -0.11 -7.71
CA ARG A 246 0.62 0.20 -8.03
C ARG A 246 0.92 1.69 -8.00
N LEU A 247 -0.04 2.52 -8.40
CA LEU A 247 0.13 3.97 -8.32
C LEU A 247 0.27 4.45 -6.88
N LEU A 248 -0.45 3.86 -5.90
CA LEU A 248 -0.29 4.19 -4.47
C LEU A 248 1.16 3.97 -4.00
N ILE A 249 1.81 2.90 -4.47
CA ILE A 249 3.20 2.61 -4.14
C ILE A 249 4.13 3.67 -4.76
N GLY A 250 3.87 4.06 -6.01
CA GLY A 250 4.62 5.12 -6.68
C GLY A 250 4.49 6.48 -5.98
N ILE A 251 3.28 6.86 -5.56
CA ILE A 251 3.00 8.09 -4.80
C ILE A 251 3.80 8.09 -3.49
N ARG A 252 3.72 7.00 -2.73
CA ARG A 252 4.47 6.84 -1.48
C ARG A 252 5.97 7.00 -1.72
N ALA A 253 6.51 6.37 -2.75
CA ALA A 253 7.93 6.41 -3.07
C ALA A 253 8.42 7.85 -3.34
N VAL A 254 7.68 8.63 -4.13
CA VAL A 254 8.05 10.03 -4.44
C VAL A 254 8.00 10.91 -3.19
N ALA A 255 6.96 10.81 -2.38
CA ALA A 255 6.86 11.55 -1.12
C ALA A 255 7.97 11.16 -0.13
N SER A 256 8.38 9.88 -0.10
CA SER A 256 9.54 9.41 0.69
C SER A 256 10.86 9.99 0.19
N ILE A 257 11.07 10.08 -1.14
CA ILE A 257 12.26 10.76 -1.72
C ILE A 257 12.32 12.22 -1.25
N GLU A 258 11.23 12.95 -1.34
CA GLU A 258 11.17 14.35 -0.92
C GLU A 258 11.45 14.52 0.57
N ARG A 259 10.92 13.62 1.39
CA ARG A 259 11.22 13.59 2.83
C ARG A 259 12.69 13.31 3.10
N ALA A 260 13.28 12.32 2.45
CA ALA A 260 14.70 11.98 2.61
C ALA A 260 15.59 13.17 2.27
N LEU A 261 15.33 13.84 1.15
CA LEU A 261 16.06 15.03 0.71
C LEU A 261 15.95 16.17 1.72
N ARG A 262 14.75 16.46 2.24
CA ARG A 262 14.53 17.52 3.22
C ARG A 262 15.32 17.28 4.51
N LEU A 263 15.17 16.09 5.09
CA LEU A 263 15.87 15.70 6.32
C LEU A 263 17.40 15.75 6.16
N THR A 264 17.88 15.30 5.00
CA THR A 264 19.33 15.27 4.74
C THR A 264 19.88 16.67 4.46
N LEU A 265 19.10 17.52 3.77
CA LEU A 265 19.49 18.91 3.54
C LEU A 265 19.65 19.68 4.86
N GLU A 266 18.70 19.52 5.78
CA GLU A 266 18.79 20.08 7.14
C GLU A 266 20.07 19.60 7.85
N HIS A 267 20.34 18.28 7.81
CA HIS A 267 21.51 17.68 8.44
C HIS A 267 22.83 18.25 7.88
N VAL A 268 23.01 18.27 6.55
CA VAL A 268 24.28 18.71 5.93
C VAL A 268 24.54 20.20 6.07
N HIS A 269 23.52 21.02 6.32
CA HIS A 269 23.68 22.43 6.67
C HIS A 269 24.15 22.63 8.10
N GLN A 270 23.74 21.77 9.02
CA GLN A 270 24.10 21.84 10.44
C GLN A 270 25.44 21.16 10.74
N ARG A 271 25.69 20.01 10.12
CA ARG A 271 26.87 19.17 10.36
C ARG A 271 28.13 19.83 9.82
N GLN A 272 29.12 20.04 10.71
CA GLN A 272 30.42 20.60 10.38
C GLN A 272 31.47 19.49 10.15
N ALA A 273 32.29 19.64 9.12
CA ALA A 273 33.49 18.86 8.88
C ALA A 273 34.54 19.73 8.16
N PHE A 274 35.80 19.53 8.43
CA PHE A 274 36.89 20.32 7.84
C PHE A 274 36.69 21.85 7.96
N GLY A 275 36.12 22.30 9.08
CA GLY A 275 35.91 23.72 9.38
C GLY A 275 34.72 24.37 8.64
N GLN A 276 33.84 23.61 8.00
CA GLN A 276 32.68 24.14 7.27
C GLN A 276 31.51 23.16 7.28
N PRO A 277 30.26 23.64 7.01
CA PRO A 277 29.11 22.74 6.80
C PRO A 277 29.37 21.73 5.69
N LEU A 278 28.87 20.48 5.85
CA LEU A 278 29.02 19.43 4.82
C LEU A 278 28.48 19.87 3.46
N PHE A 279 27.43 20.70 3.42
CA PHE A 279 26.87 21.22 2.19
C PHE A 279 27.85 22.05 1.37
N LYS A 280 28.88 22.66 1.97
CA LYS A 280 29.91 23.41 1.24
C LYS A 280 30.90 22.54 0.48
N LEU A 281 30.97 21.23 0.79
CA LEU A 281 31.79 20.28 0.04
C LEU A 281 31.19 20.04 -1.34
N GLN A 282 32.02 20.06 -2.38
CA GLN A 282 31.58 19.97 -3.77
C GLN A 282 30.79 18.68 -4.04
N ASN A 283 31.29 17.55 -3.58
CA ASN A 283 30.61 16.25 -3.75
C ASN A 283 29.21 16.25 -3.15
N THR A 284 29.04 16.78 -1.93
CA THR A 284 27.72 16.88 -1.28
C THR A 284 26.73 17.68 -2.14
N ARG A 285 27.18 18.79 -2.70
CA ARG A 285 26.34 19.62 -3.58
C ARG A 285 25.96 18.90 -4.87
N PHE A 286 26.87 18.13 -5.45
CA PHE A 286 26.61 17.36 -6.67
C PHE A 286 25.59 16.24 -6.41
N GLU A 287 25.76 15.49 -5.30
CA GLU A 287 24.78 14.51 -4.85
C GLU A 287 23.37 15.11 -4.72
N PHE A 288 23.26 16.27 -4.06
CA PHE A 288 21.97 16.96 -3.95
C PHE A 288 21.41 17.44 -5.28
N ALA A 289 22.25 17.94 -6.18
CA ALA A 289 21.79 18.40 -7.49
C ALA A 289 21.18 17.26 -8.32
N GLU A 290 21.81 16.09 -8.30
CA GLU A 290 21.31 14.88 -8.99
C GLU A 290 20.02 14.38 -8.34
N MET A 291 20.02 14.13 -7.03
CA MET A 291 18.85 13.63 -6.30
C MET A 291 17.66 14.59 -6.43
N LYS A 292 17.87 15.90 -6.36
CA LYS A 292 16.82 16.91 -6.54
C LYS A 292 16.24 16.89 -7.95
N THR A 293 17.08 16.69 -8.97
CA THR A 293 16.63 16.57 -10.36
C THR A 293 15.77 15.31 -10.53
N GLU A 294 16.23 14.17 -10.03
CA GLU A 294 15.49 12.92 -10.10
C GLU A 294 14.14 13.00 -9.35
N ALA A 295 14.12 13.62 -8.17
CA ALA A 295 12.89 13.87 -7.42
C ALA A 295 11.90 14.74 -8.20
N ALA A 296 12.40 15.76 -8.88
CA ALA A 296 11.58 16.64 -9.70
C ALA A 296 10.92 15.92 -10.89
N LEU A 297 11.69 15.10 -11.59
CA LEU A 297 11.17 14.28 -12.70
C LEU A 297 10.14 13.25 -12.17
N ALA A 298 10.44 12.59 -11.05
CA ALA A 298 9.52 11.64 -10.43
C ALA A 298 8.20 12.30 -10.00
N ARG A 299 8.25 13.51 -9.42
CA ARG A 299 7.07 14.27 -8.98
C ARG A 299 6.16 14.59 -10.15
N VAL A 300 6.69 15.17 -11.24
CA VAL A 300 5.90 15.50 -12.43
C VAL A 300 5.23 14.26 -13.02
N PHE A 301 5.96 13.15 -13.10
CA PHE A 301 5.42 11.91 -13.65
C PHE A 301 4.31 11.31 -12.77
N ILE A 302 4.51 11.26 -11.44
CA ILE A 302 3.48 10.74 -10.51
C ILE A 302 2.23 11.62 -10.54
N ASP A 303 2.38 12.93 -10.55
CA ASP A 303 1.24 13.84 -10.59
C ASP A 303 0.42 13.66 -11.87
N GLN A 304 1.08 13.43 -13.00
CA GLN A 304 0.41 13.10 -14.25
C GLN A 304 -0.31 11.73 -14.17
N CYS A 305 0.29 10.74 -13.50
CA CYS A 305 -0.35 9.43 -13.28
C CYS A 305 -1.60 9.56 -12.39
N ILE A 306 -1.58 10.40 -11.35
CA ILE A 306 -2.75 10.69 -10.51
C ILE A 306 -3.87 11.30 -11.36
N ALA A 307 -3.56 12.30 -12.18
CA ALA A 307 -4.52 12.93 -13.08
C ALA A 307 -5.12 11.93 -14.08
N TRP A 308 -4.32 11.02 -14.64
CA TRP A 308 -4.83 9.95 -15.50
C TRP A 308 -5.69 8.94 -14.75
N GLN A 309 -5.36 8.63 -13.50
CA GLN A 309 -6.19 7.74 -12.67
C GLN A 309 -7.57 8.36 -12.41
N GLN A 310 -7.63 9.65 -12.04
CA GLN A 310 -8.90 10.37 -11.87
C GLN A 310 -9.76 10.39 -13.14
N GLN A 311 -9.13 10.39 -14.31
CA GLN A 311 -9.79 10.35 -15.61
C GLN A 311 -10.12 8.95 -16.12
N GLY A 312 -9.79 7.89 -15.37
CA GLY A 312 -9.95 6.48 -15.80
C GLY A 312 -9.04 6.10 -16.99
N ARG A 313 -7.92 6.80 -17.17
CA ARG A 313 -7.00 6.66 -18.31
C ARG A 313 -5.67 6.00 -17.96
N LEU A 314 -5.42 5.71 -16.69
CA LEU A 314 -4.17 5.07 -16.28
C LEU A 314 -4.12 3.63 -16.75
N ASP A 315 -3.20 3.32 -17.65
CA ASP A 315 -2.98 1.94 -18.13
C ASP A 315 -1.98 1.16 -17.25
N ALA A 316 -1.97 -0.16 -17.43
CA ALA A 316 -1.18 -1.06 -16.60
C ALA A 316 0.34 -0.85 -16.73
N ALA A 317 0.84 -0.47 -17.91
CA ALA A 317 2.28 -0.25 -18.08
C ALA A 317 2.71 1.09 -17.49
N THR A 318 1.91 2.14 -17.65
CA THR A 318 2.17 3.44 -17.02
C THR A 318 2.18 3.31 -15.49
N ALA A 319 1.22 2.59 -14.90
CA ALA A 319 1.21 2.29 -13.47
C ALA A 319 2.43 1.44 -13.04
N ALA A 320 2.85 0.50 -13.88
CA ALA A 320 4.06 -0.28 -13.63
C ALA A 320 5.33 0.57 -13.70
N MET A 321 5.40 1.57 -14.61
CA MET A 321 6.50 2.55 -14.67
C MET A 321 6.55 3.38 -13.38
N ALA A 322 5.40 3.90 -12.93
CA ALA A 322 5.29 4.67 -11.70
C ALA A 322 5.80 3.89 -10.48
N LYS A 323 5.35 2.63 -10.34
CA LYS A 323 5.77 1.75 -9.25
C LYS A 323 7.25 1.38 -9.33
N TRP A 324 7.71 0.88 -10.46
CA TRP A 324 9.09 0.44 -10.61
C TRP A 324 10.07 1.60 -10.45
N TRP A 325 9.90 2.66 -11.23
CA TRP A 325 10.82 3.80 -11.22
C TRP A 325 10.83 4.49 -9.86
N GLY A 326 9.65 4.79 -9.30
CA GLY A 326 9.52 5.44 -8.00
C GLY A 326 10.23 4.66 -6.89
N THR A 327 9.96 3.36 -6.75
CA THR A 327 10.56 2.55 -5.68
C THR A 327 12.05 2.29 -5.87
N GLN A 328 12.53 2.23 -7.13
CA GLN A 328 13.95 2.13 -7.40
C GLN A 328 14.68 3.41 -6.98
N LYS A 329 14.15 4.58 -7.38
CA LYS A 329 14.72 5.87 -7.04
C LYS A 329 14.61 6.21 -5.56
N GLU A 330 13.55 5.78 -4.89
CA GLU A 330 13.45 5.90 -3.44
C GLU A 330 14.60 5.19 -2.73
N CYS A 331 14.82 3.90 -3.04
CA CYS A 331 15.93 3.16 -2.43
C CYS A 331 17.30 3.80 -2.71
N GLU A 332 17.55 4.23 -3.95
CA GLU A 332 18.80 4.87 -4.36
C GLU A 332 19.00 6.22 -3.61
N THR A 333 17.97 7.05 -3.55
CA THR A 333 18.03 8.35 -2.88
C THR A 333 18.22 8.19 -1.38
N VAL A 334 17.47 7.27 -0.75
CA VAL A 334 17.58 7.04 0.70
C VAL A 334 18.96 6.49 1.07
N ASP A 335 19.57 5.62 0.26
CA ASP A 335 20.93 5.11 0.46
C ASP A 335 21.96 6.25 0.42
N ARG A 336 21.90 7.10 -0.62
CA ARG A 336 22.77 8.29 -0.76
C ARG A 336 22.59 9.27 0.39
N CYS A 337 21.34 9.50 0.81
CA CYS A 337 21.01 10.34 1.96
C CYS A 337 21.60 9.77 3.26
N LEU A 338 21.42 8.47 3.52
CA LEU A 338 21.97 7.81 4.70
C LEU A 338 23.49 7.94 4.76
N GLN A 339 24.19 7.81 3.63
CA GLN A 339 25.64 7.98 3.55
C GLN A 339 26.07 9.38 4.01
N LEU A 340 25.30 10.44 3.69
CA LEU A 340 25.57 11.81 4.10
C LEU A 340 25.39 12.05 5.61
N PHE A 341 24.62 11.22 6.31
CA PHE A 341 24.52 11.22 7.77
C PHE A 341 25.75 10.59 8.44
N GLY A 342 26.57 9.84 7.70
CA GLY A 342 27.73 9.11 8.26
C GLY A 342 27.30 8.12 9.35
N GLY A 343 28.03 8.04 10.45
CA GLY A 343 27.71 7.11 11.56
C GLY A 343 26.31 7.31 12.15
N TYR A 344 25.78 8.52 12.15
CA TYR A 344 24.41 8.79 12.60
C TYR A 344 23.35 8.14 11.70
N GLY A 345 23.59 8.00 10.39
CA GLY A 345 22.71 7.32 9.49
C GLY A 345 22.53 5.82 9.80
N PHE A 346 23.46 5.23 10.56
CA PHE A 346 23.39 3.82 10.99
C PHE A 346 22.68 3.61 12.33
N MET A 347 22.23 4.70 12.97
CA MET A 347 21.56 4.67 14.27
C MET A 347 20.04 4.73 14.10
N ARG A 348 19.31 3.80 14.73
CA ARG A 348 17.84 3.67 14.62
C ARG A 348 17.06 4.92 15.06
N GLU A 349 17.62 5.74 15.93
CA GLU A 349 17.03 6.99 16.39
C GLU A 349 16.91 8.06 15.30
N TYR A 350 17.72 7.94 14.22
CA TYR A 350 17.63 8.84 13.07
C TYR A 350 16.60 8.36 12.06
N PRO A 351 15.68 9.25 11.62
CA PRO A 351 14.64 8.87 10.69
C PRO A 351 15.15 8.24 9.38
N ILE A 352 16.31 8.65 8.90
CA ILE A 352 16.90 8.14 7.65
C ILE A 352 17.24 6.64 7.75
N ALA A 353 17.66 6.14 8.92
CA ALA A 353 17.94 4.74 9.16
C ALA A 353 16.67 3.88 9.00
N ARG A 354 15.52 4.36 9.55
CA ARG A 354 14.23 3.70 9.37
C ARG A 354 13.79 3.75 7.92
N MET A 355 13.91 4.91 7.24
CA MET A 355 13.57 5.04 5.83
C MET A 355 14.34 4.05 4.95
N TYR A 356 15.61 3.77 5.29
CA TYR A 356 16.45 2.82 4.55
C TYR A 356 15.88 1.40 4.56
N VAL A 357 15.46 0.90 5.72
CA VAL A 357 14.89 -0.46 5.81
C VAL A 357 13.45 -0.50 5.29
N ASP A 358 12.65 0.54 5.48
CA ASP A 358 11.25 0.61 5.06
C ASP A 358 11.11 0.67 3.53
N SER A 359 11.97 1.46 2.85
CA SER A 359 11.93 1.61 1.39
C SER A 359 12.19 0.29 0.66
N ARG A 360 13.01 -0.60 1.25
CA ARG A 360 13.43 -1.84 0.58
C ARG A 360 12.26 -2.77 0.24
N GLY A 361 11.24 -2.81 1.07
CA GLY A 361 10.02 -3.62 0.85
C GLY A 361 9.23 -3.20 -0.38
N GLN A 362 9.23 -1.90 -0.72
CA GLN A 362 8.44 -1.35 -1.82
C GLN A 362 8.84 -1.88 -3.20
N LYS A 363 10.08 -2.32 -3.37
CA LYS A 363 10.54 -2.99 -4.61
C LYS A 363 9.99 -4.41 -4.77
N ILE A 364 9.40 -4.98 -3.70
CA ILE A 364 8.97 -6.38 -3.64
C ILE A 364 7.45 -6.49 -3.73
N TYR A 365 6.71 -5.82 -2.82
CA TYR A 365 5.26 -5.94 -2.78
C TYR A 365 4.56 -5.16 -3.92
N GLY A 366 3.28 -5.46 -4.17
CA GLY A 366 2.52 -4.90 -5.29
C GLY A 366 3.03 -5.37 -6.66
N GLY A 367 3.81 -6.45 -6.67
CA GLY A 367 4.57 -7.00 -7.80
C GLY A 367 6.04 -6.55 -7.78
N ALA A 368 6.96 -7.52 -7.82
CA ALA A 368 8.39 -7.23 -7.86
C ALA A 368 8.75 -6.30 -9.04
N ASN A 369 9.79 -5.47 -8.89
CA ASN A 369 10.20 -4.53 -9.94
C ASN A 369 10.52 -5.23 -11.27
N GLU A 370 10.99 -6.47 -11.24
CA GLU A 370 11.20 -7.31 -12.42
C GLU A 370 9.90 -7.62 -13.16
N VAL A 371 8.81 -7.90 -12.43
CA VAL A 371 7.47 -8.09 -13.01
C VAL A 371 6.94 -6.79 -13.63
N MET A 372 7.22 -5.64 -13.00
CA MET A 372 6.85 -4.33 -13.59
C MET A 372 7.56 -4.09 -14.93
N LYS A 373 8.86 -4.39 -15.00
CA LYS A 373 9.64 -4.27 -16.23
C LYS A 373 9.10 -5.20 -17.34
N GLU A 374 8.69 -6.40 -16.98
CA GLU A 374 8.09 -7.35 -17.93
C GLU A 374 6.75 -6.83 -18.48
N ILE A 375 5.90 -6.23 -17.64
CA ILE A 375 4.62 -5.64 -18.07
C ILE A 375 4.87 -4.50 -19.06
N ILE A 376 5.84 -3.65 -18.79
CA ILE A 376 6.23 -2.55 -19.67
C ILE A 376 6.76 -3.10 -21.00
N ALA A 377 7.69 -4.07 -20.93
CA ALA A 377 8.33 -4.66 -22.12
C ALA A 377 7.33 -5.34 -23.07
N ARG A 378 6.31 -6.00 -22.53
CA ARG A 378 5.25 -6.63 -23.35
C ARG A 378 4.47 -5.63 -24.22
N GLN A 379 4.33 -4.38 -23.78
CA GLN A 379 3.68 -3.34 -24.62
C GLN A 379 4.57 -2.87 -25.77
N LEU A 380 5.87 -3.09 -25.69
CA LEU A 380 6.82 -2.72 -26.74
C LEU A 380 6.97 -3.82 -27.83
N ALA A 381 6.42 -5.02 -27.58
CA ALA A 381 6.47 -6.10 -28.55
C ALA A 381 5.57 -5.75 -29.77
N PRO A 382 6.00 -6.05 -31.01
CA PRO A 382 5.16 -5.90 -32.20
C PRO A 382 3.85 -6.68 -32.01
N ARG A 383 2.73 -6.08 -32.39
CA ARG A 383 1.42 -6.74 -32.43
C ARG A 383 1.33 -7.73 -33.56
#